data_63a7f77baffeee64d083b3b83a3886e7
#
_entry.id   63a7f77baffeee64d083b3b83a3886e7
#
_cell.length_a   1.000
_cell.length_b   1.000
_cell.length_c   1.000
_cell.angle_alpha   90.00
_cell.angle_beta   90.00
_cell.angle_gamma   90.00
#
_symmetry.space_group_name_H-M   'P 1'
#
loop_
_entity.id
_entity.type
_entity.pdbx_description
1 polymer ?
#
loop_
_entity_poly.entity_id
_entity_poly.type
_entity_poly.pdbx_seq_one_letter_code
_entity_poly.pdbx_strand_id
1 'polypeptide(L)'
;MGARVERIGQPKERRVLMLANHVNWLDILAIAGTSGTAFVAKSQVRDTFLVGWLASLNRTIFVARENRMDVSSQIDAVRGALTDDMSLTVFPEGTTGGGQSLLPFKTAMLKVLEPPPPGVMVQPVIVDYGALAEWIGWTGDETGAENAKRVLARRGTFPLRIHFLEPFDPSEFAGRKAIGEEARRRMEPVLPANLQRAKSSGDRVTGPHR
;
A
#
# COMPACT_ATOMS: atom_id res chain seq x y z
N MET A 1 -3.74 3.13 -22.62
CA MET A 1 -4.17 2.88 -21.21
C MET A 1 -3.60 3.96 -20.31
N GLY A 2 -4.33 4.39 -19.27
CA GLY A 2 -3.80 5.29 -18.25
C GLY A 2 -4.62 5.23 -16.96
N ALA A 3 -3.96 5.31 -15.81
CA ALA A 3 -4.61 5.60 -14.54
C ALA A 3 -4.69 7.13 -14.37
N ARG A 4 -5.86 7.65 -14.07
CA ARG A 4 -6.03 9.03 -13.64
C ARG A 4 -5.93 9.03 -12.11
N VAL A 5 -4.74 9.37 -11.62
CA VAL A 5 -4.46 9.37 -10.18
C VAL A 5 -5.03 10.64 -9.55
N GLU A 6 -5.83 10.47 -8.51
CA GLU A 6 -6.41 11.54 -7.70
C GLU A 6 -5.95 11.37 -6.25
N ARG A 7 -5.41 12.43 -5.67
CA ARG A 7 -5.01 12.49 -4.28
C ARG A 7 -6.14 13.08 -3.43
N ILE A 8 -6.56 12.34 -2.40
CA ILE A 8 -7.57 12.76 -1.43
C ILE A 8 -6.93 12.79 -0.05
N GLY A 9 -7.02 13.92 0.62
CA GLY A 9 -6.28 14.18 1.86
C GLY A 9 -4.83 14.59 1.60
N GLN A 10 -4.05 14.71 2.67
CA GLN A 10 -2.66 15.15 2.62
C GLN A 10 -1.73 14.04 3.13
N PRO A 11 -0.73 13.63 2.34
CA PRO A 11 0.31 12.74 2.83
C PRO A 11 1.18 13.49 3.86
N LYS A 12 1.51 12.81 4.95
CA LYS A 12 2.54 13.30 5.85
C LYS A 12 3.91 13.04 5.22
N GLU A 13 4.69 14.07 5.05
CA GLU A 13 5.93 14.02 4.25
C GLU A 13 7.11 13.38 4.97
N ARG A 14 7.13 13.45 6.31
CA ARG A 14 8.30 13.07 7.10
C ARG A 14 7.90 12.29 8.35
N ARG A 15 8.80 11.43 8.82
CA ARG A 15 8.64 10.63 10.05
C ARG A 15 7.29 9.93 10.09
N VAL A 16 6.96 9.23 9.03
CA VAL A 16 5.68 8.55 8.92
C VAL A 16 5.84 7.16 8.34
N LEU A 17 5.16 6.21 8.96
CA LEU A 17 4.92 4.90 8.41
C LEU A 17 3.50 4.87 7.85
N MET A 18 3.37 4.86 6.53
CA MET A 18 2.10 4.71 5.83
C MET A 18 1.71 3.24 5.78
N LEU A 19 0.48 2.92 6.15
CA LEU A 19 -0.10 1.59 6.08
C LEU A 19 -1.18 1.59 5.00
N ALA A 20 -0.90 0.94 3.86
CA ALA A 20 -1.78 0.93 2.71
C ALA A 20 -2.37 -0.46 2.44
N ASN A 21 -3.63 -0.54 1.96
CA ASN A 21 -4.13 -1.76 1.33
C ASN A 21 -3.41 -2.01 0.00
N HIS A 22 -3.41 -3.24 -0.47
CA HIS A 22 -2.68 -3.62 -1.67
C HIS A 22 -3.58 -4.36 -2.66
N VAL A 23 -3.74 -3.80 -3.84
CA VAL A 23 -4.64 -4.32 -4.90
C VAL A 23 -3.84 -4.76 -6.11
N ASN A 24 -2.84 -3.95 -6.48
CA ASN A 24 -2.09 -4.16 -7.71
C ASN A 24 -0.69 -3.51 -7.63
N TRP A 25 0.19 -3.86 -8.57
CA TRP A 25 1.52 -3.24 -8.69
C TRP A 25 1.47 -1.73 -8.99
N LEU A 26 0.37 -1.23 -9.58
CA LEU A 26 0.15 0.21 -9.80
C LEU A 26 0.07 1.02 -8.51
N ASP A 27 -0.30 0.40 -7.39
CA ASP A 27 -0.39 1.05 -6.08
C ASP A 27 0.93 1.70 -5.70
N ILE A 28 2.03 1.00 -5.99
CA ILE A 28 3.39 1.46 -5.69
C ILE A 28 3.67 2.77 -6.44
N LEU A 29 3.37 2.81 -7.74
CA LEU A 29 3.59 4.00 -8.57
C LEU A 29 2.68 5.16 -8.15
N ALA A 30 1.42 4.86 -7.85
CA ALA A 30 0.44 5.87 -7.49
C ALA A 30 0.73 6.50 -6.12
N ILE A 31 1.05 5.69 -5.11
CA ILE A 31 1.42 6.18 -3.77
C ILE A 31 2.74 6.95 -3.85
N ALA A 32 3.78 6.41 -4.54
CA ALA A 32 5.04 7.11 -4.71
C ALA A 32 4.87 8.48 -5.40
N GLY A 33 4.11 8.50 -6.49
CA GLY A 33 3.87 9.72 -7.26
C GLY A 33 3.05 10.79 -6.53
N THR A 34 2.24 10.39 -5.54
CA THR A 34 1.38 11.32 -4.78
C THR A 34 1.96 11.74 -3.43
N SER A 35 2.93 10.99 -2.88
CA SER A 35 3.48 11.25 -1.53
C SER A 35 5.01 11.34 -1.48
N GLY A 36 5.71 10.88 -2.50
CA GLY A 36 7.18 10.81 -2.49
C GLY A 36 7.75 9.77 -1.51
N THR A 37 6.93 8.88 -0.98
CA THR A 37 7.31 7.85 0.00
C THR A 37 8.28 6.82 -0.59
N ALA A 38 9.14 6.25 0.23
CA ALA A 38 9.84 5.01 -0.06
C ALA A 38 9.03 3.80 0.41
N PHE A 39 9.38 2.60 -0.05
CA PHE A 39 8.65 1.37 0.30
C PHE A 39 9.51 0.43 1.13
N VAL A 40 8.83 -0.35 1.97
CA VAL A 40 9.44 -1.49 2.63
C VAL A 40 8.87 -2.76 2.02
N ALA A 41 9.73 -3.58 1.41
CA ALA A 41 9.33 -4.81 0.73
C ALA A 41 10.15 -6.00 1.22
N LYS A 42 9.60 -7.21 1.08
CA LYS A 42 10.33 -8.45 1.36
C LYS A 42 11.42 -8.65 0.30
N SER A 43 12.61 -9.13 0.71
CA SER A 43 13.72 -9.40 -0.22
C SER A 43 13.34 -10.41 -1.32
N GLN A 44 12.49 -11.39 -1.01
CA GLN A 44 12.02 -12.40 -1.97
C GLN A 44 11.30 -11.84 -3.20
N VAL A 45 10.73 -10.64 -3.11
CA VAL A 45 10.08 -10.00 -4.26
C VAL A 45 11.06 -9.25 -5.17
N ARG A 46 12.33 -9.09 -4.72
CA ARG A 46 13.37 -8.41 -5.48
C ARG A 46 13.68 -9.11 -6.82
N ASP A 47 13.62 -10.44 -6.82
CA ASP A 47 13.98 -11.26 -7.98
C ASP A 47 12.82 -11.44 -8.97
N THR A 48 11.62 -10.92 -8.66
CA THR A 48 10.51 -10.87 -9.60
C THR A 48 10.70 -9.70 -10.57
N PHE A 49 10.69 -9.96 -11.87
CA PHE A 49 10.98 -8.99 -12.92
C PHE A 49 10.20 -7.66 -12.74
N LEU A 50 8.90 -7.73 -12.53
CA LEU A 50 8.06 -6.55 -12.39
C LEU A 50 8.32 -5.80 -11.08
N VAL A 51 8.34 -6.53 -9.95
CA VAL A 51 8.49 -5.89 -8.62
C VAL A 51 9.92 -5.42 -8.41
N GLY A 52 10.93 -6.16 -8.87
CA GLY A 52 12.33 -5.74 -8.83
C GLY A 52 12.56 -4.47 -9.64
N TRP A 53 11.95 -4.35 -10.83
CA TRP A 53 12.00 -3.14 -11.64
C TRP A 53 11.30 -1.96 -10.94
N LEU A 54 10.09 -2.15 -10.41
CA LEU A 54 9.37 -1.11 -9.64
C LEU A 54 10.16 -0.66 -8.41
N ALA A 55 10.79 -1.60 -7.72
CA ALA A 55 11.62 -1.31 -6.55
C ALA A 55 12.88 -0.51 -6.91
N SER A 56 13.42 -0.69 -8.13
CA SER A 56 14.56 0.11 -8.62
C SER A 56 14.18 1.55 -8.97
N LEU A 57 12.93 1.78 -9.34
CA LEU A 57 12.40 3.13 -9.63
C LEU A 57 12.05 3.92 -8.36
N ASN A 58 11.76 3.21 -7.28
CA ASN A 58 11.38 3.80 -6.01
C ASN A 58 12.41 3.42 -4.94
N ARG A 59 12.72 4.32 -4.04
CA ARG A 59 13.60 4.04 -2.90
C ARG A 59 12.98 2.93 -2.05
N THR A 60 13.36 1.66 -2.29
CA THR A 60 12.79 0.51 -1.60
C THR A 60 13.80 -0.07 -0.62
N ILE A 61 13.39 -0.19 0.64
CA ILE A 61 14.15 -0.88 1.68
C ILE A 61 13.71 -2.34 1.67
N PHE A 62 14.62 -3.24 1.31
CA PHE A 62 14.34 -4.67 1.31
C PHE A 62 14.61 -5.29 2.68
N VAL A 63 13.65 -6.08 3.17
CA VAL A 63 13.75 -6.81 4.42
C VAL A 63 13.71 -8.33 4.18
N ALA A 64 14.78 -9.05 4.57
CA ALA A 64 14.86 -10.51 4.46
C ALA A 64 14.16 -11.19 5.65
N ARG A 65 13.62 -12.38 5.44
CA ARG A 65 12.88 -13.13 6.47
C ARG A 65 13.65 -14.34 7.03
N GLU A 66 14.75 -14.71 6.39
CA GLU A 66 15.34 -16.05 6.54
C GLU A 66 16.37 -16.20 7.66
N ASN A 67 16.96 -15.09 8.13
CA ASN A 67 17.90 -15.13 9.25
C ASN A 67 17.42 -14.26 10.41
N ARG A 68 17.30 -14.83 11.62
CA ARG A 68 16.88 -14.09 12.82
C ARG A 68 17.82 -12.91 13.15
N MET A 69 19.11 -13.03 12.85
CA MET A 69 20.08 -11.94 13.03
C MET A 69 19.87 -10.82 12.00
N ASP A 70 19.46 -11.15 10.76
CA ASP A 70 19.17 -10.17 9.74
C ASP A 70 17.86 -9.39 10.01
N VAL A 71 16.88 -10.00 10.68
CA VAL A 71 15.61 -9.35 11.01
C VAL A 71 15.80 -8.16 11.94
N SER A 72 16.71 -8.25 12.92
CA SER A 72 16.99 -7.12 13.82
C SER A 72 17.62 -5.96 13.06
N SER A 73 18.67 -6.22 12.29
CA SER A 73 19.36 -5.18 11.50
C SER A 73 18.45 -4.49 10.49
N GLN A 74 17.49 -5.23 9.94
CA GLN A 74 16.51 -4.69 8.99
C GLN A 74 15.45 -3.80 9.66
N ILE A 75 14.98 -4.22 10.84
CA ILE A 75 14.12 -3.38 11.67
C ILE A 75 14.86 -2.08 12.02
N ASP A 76 16.13 -2.18 12.38
CA ASP A 76 16.95 -1.03 12.72
C ASP A 76 17.18 -0.12 11.51
N ALA A 77 17.37 -0.66 10.30
CA ALA A 77 17.47 0.10 9.08
C ALA A 77 16.17 0.89 8.76
N VAL A 78 15.01 0.24 8.92
CA VAL A 78 13.70 0.90 8.74
C VAL A 78 13.47 1.96 9.81
N ARG A 79 13.85 1.68 11.07
CA ARG A 79 13.78 2.65 12.18
C ARG A 79 14.68 3.85 11.92
N GLY A 80 15.90 3.62 11.47
CA GLY A 80 16.85 4.67 11.09
C GLY A 80 16.27 5.57 10.01
N ALA A 81 15.75 5.00 8.93
CA ALA A 81 15.13 5.75 7.85
C ALA A 81 13.95 6.62 8.32
N LEU A 82 13.08 6.09 9.20
CA LEU A 82 11.98 6.87 9.79
C LEU A 82 12.50 8.02 10.67
N THR A 83 13.59 7.77 11.41
CA THR A 83 14.22 8.78 12.27
C THR A 83 14.93 9.86 11.45
N ASP A 84 15.47 9.48 10.28
CA ASP A 84 16.11 10.38 9.30
C ASP A 84 15.08 11.12 8.41
N ASP A 85 13.93 11.40 8.96
CA ASP A 85 12.84 12.18 8.34
C ASP A 85 12.21 11.54 7.10
N MET A 86 12.41 10.25 6.83
CA MET A 86 11.78 9.59 5.69
C MET A 86 10.29 9.28 5.92
N SER A 87 9.55 9.31 4.82
CA SER A 87 8.23 8.71 4.71
C SER A 87 8.38 7.30 4.13
N LEU A 88 7.84 6.30 4.80
CA LEU A 88 7.89 4.90 4.36
C LEU A 88 6.49 4.34 4.22
N THR A 89 6.26 3.52 3.21
CA THR A 89 5.00 2.79 3.00
C THR A 89 5.21 1.28 3.13
N VAL A 90 4.31 0.63 3.85
CA VAL A 90 4.19 -0.82 3.92
C VAL A 90 2.79 -1.27 3.55
N PHE A 91 2.69 -2.45 2.98
CA PHE A 91 1.42 -3.13 2.72
C PHE A 91 1.24 -4.24 3.76
N PRO A 92 0.52 -3.97 4.87
CA PRO A 92 0.44 -4.91 5.99
C PRO A 92 -0.33 -6.18 5.66
N GLU A 93 -1.11 -6.21 4.60
CA GLU A 93 -1.76 -7.41 4.07
C GLU A 93 -0.74 -8.46 3.61
N GLY A 94 0.43 -8.01 3.15
CA GLY A 94 1.55 -8.86 2.73
C GLY A 94 1.28 -9.66 1.45
N THR A 95 0.20 -9.36 0.76
CA THR A 95 -0.21 -9.84 -0.57
C THR A 95 -1.20 -8.86 -1.16
N THR A 96 -1.48 -8.96 -2.46
CA THR A 96 -2.52 -8.20 -3.13
C THR A 96 -3.90 -8.83 -2.91
N GLY A 97 -4.94 -7.99 -2.86
CA GLY A 97 -6.34 -8.38 -2.71
C GLY A 97 -7.23 -7.83 -3.83
N GLY A 98 -8.53 -8.09 -3.75
CA GLY A 98 -9.52 -7.62 -4.73
C GLY A 98 -9.91 -6.14 -4.57
N GLY A 99 -9.41 -5.43 -3.56
CA GLY A 99 -9.66 -4.00 -3.32
C GLY A 99 -11.06 -3.62 -2.87
N GLN A 100 -11.94 -4.60 -2.63
CA GLN A 100 -13.31 -4.36 -2.13
C GLN A 100 -13.39 -4.41 -0.60
N SER A 101 -12.44 -5.09 0.03
CA SER A 101 -12.30 -5.21 1.48
C SER A 101 -10.83 -5.33 1.85
N LEU A 102 -10.51 -5.02 3.11
CA LEU A 102 -9.16 -5.19 3.63
C LEU A 102 -8.90 -6.67 3.97
N LEU A 103 -7.77 -7.19 3.53
CA LEU A 103 -7.27 -8.46 4.03
C LEU A 103 -6.73 -8.32 5.46
N PRO A 104 -6.56 -9.44 6.20
CA PRO A 104 -5.97 -9.40 7.54
C PRO A 104 -4.57 -8.79 7.55
N PHE A 105 -4.30 -7.89 8.48
CA PHE A 105 -2.99 -7.25 8.63
C PHE A 105 -1.98 -8.18 9.30
N LYS A 106 -0.85 -8.40 8.65
CA LYS A 106 0.30 -9.12 9.18
C LYS A 106 1.19 -8.14 9.96
N THR A 107 0.96 -8.03 11.26
CA THR A 107 1.60 -7.03 12.11
C THR A 107 3.11 -7.23 12.32
N ALA A 108 3.71 -8.29 11.77
CA ALA A 108 5.15 -8.51 11.85
C ALA A 108 5.97 -7.35 11.26
N MET A 109 5.46 -6.72 10.19
CA MET A 109 6.09 -5.54 9.57
C MET A 109 6.02 -4.29 10.46
N LEU A 110 5.08 -4.26 11.42
CA LEU A 110 4.91 -3.15 12.36
C LEU A 110 5.81 -3.28 13.60
N LYS A 111 6.67 -4.30 13.67
CA LYS A 111 7.64 -4.45 14.78
C LYS A 111 8.59 -3.26 14.89
N VAL A 112 8.80 -2.54 13.80
CA VAL A 112 9.54 -1.27 13.78
C VAL A 112 8.96 -0.22 14.74
N LEU A 113 7.67 -0.32 15.07
CA LEU A 113 6.96 0.55 16.01
C LEU A 113 6.92 -0.03 17.46
N GLU A 114 7.76 -1.00 17.80
CA GLU A 114 7.88 -1.57 19.16
C GLU A 114 9.30 -1.42 19.72
N PRO A 115 9.59 -0.40 20.55
CA PRO A 115 8.76 0.79 20.82
C PRO A 115 8.74 1.76 19.62
N PRO A 116 7.73 2.61 19.49
CA PRO A 116 7.69 3.60 18.40
C PRO A 116 8.88 4.56 18.49
N PRO A 117 9.56 4.85 17.35
CA PRO A 117 10.58 5.89 17.35
C PRO A 117 9.96 7.27 17.65
N PRO A 118 10.64 8.16 18.39
CA PRO A 118 10.11 9.45 18.78
C PRO A 118 9.68 10.31 17.58
N GLY A 119 8.46 10.87 17.63
CA GLY A 119 7.91 11.74 16.61
C GLY A 119 7.51 11.06 15.30
N VAL A 120 7.59 9.72 15.23
CA VAL A 120 7.10 8.95 14.08
C VAL A 120 5.61 8.74 14.23
N MET A 121 4.86 9.08 13.18
CA MET A 121 3.41 8.89 13.08
C MET A 121 3.07 7.69 12.22
N VAL A 122 1.86 7.18 12.36
CA VAL A 122 1.27 6.18 11.45
C VAL A 122 0.17 6.84 10.64
N GLN A 123 0.21 6.69 9.30
CA GLN A 123 -0.83 7.22 8.43
C GLN A 123 -1.49 6.09 7.64
N PRO A 124 -2.78 5.81 7.86
CA PRO A 124 -3.51 4.87 7.02
C PRO A 124 -3.75 5.46 5.62
N VAL A 125 -3.61 4.61 4.61
CA VAL A 125 -3.78 4.99 3.20
C VAL A 125 -4.70 3.99 2.51
N ILE A 126 -5.67 4.49 1.72
CA ILE A 126 -6.54 3.65 0.91
C ILE A 126 -6.22 3.87 -0.56
N VAL A 127 -5.94 2.76 -1.24
CA VAL A 127 -5.88 2.67 -2.69
C VAL A 127 -7.24 2.23 -3.19
N ASP A 128 -7.90 3.09 -3.95
CA ASP A 128 -9.29 2.90 -4.41
C ASP A 128 -9.37 2.96 -5.94
N TYR A 129 -9.70 1.83 -6.53
CA TYR A 129 -9.99 1.68 -7.96
C TYR A 129 -11.49 1.75 -8.29
N GLY A 130 -12.33 2.04 -7.30
CA GLY A 130 -13.77 2.08 -7.45
C GLY A 130 -14.35 0.77 -8.00
N ALA A 131 -15.26 0.87 -8.96
CA ALA A 131 -15.90 -0.30 -9.58
C ALA A 131 -14.94 -1.22 -10.35
N LEU A 132 -13.71 -0.77 -10.62
CA LEU A 132 -12.71 -1.57 -11.34
C LEU A 132 -11.79 -2.36 -10.41
N ALA A 133 -11.93 -2.24 -9.09
CA ALA A 133 -11.02 -2.87 -8.13
C ALA A 133 -10.87 -4.37 -8.37
N GLU A 134 -11.97 -5.09 -8.54
CA GLU A 134 -11.97 -6.54 -8.79
C GLU A 134 -11.28 -6.90 -10.12
N TRP A 135 -11.53 -6.12 -11.18
CA TRP A 135 -10.92 -6.37 -12.48
C TRP A 135 -9.43 -6.03 -12.50
N ILE A 136 -8.98 -5.00 -11.79
CA ILE A 136 -7.57 -4.58 -11.71
C ILE A 136 -6.80 -5.49 -10.73
N GLY A 137 -7.46 -5.95 -9.68
CA GLY A 137 -6.84 -6.72 -8.60
C GLY A 137 -5.98 -7.87 -9.12
N TRP A 138 -4.82 -8.01 -8.51
CA TRP A 138 -3.93 -9.13 -8.75
C TRP A 138 -4.19 -10.20 -7.69
N THR A 139 -4.99 -11.20 -8.05
CA THR A 139 -5.48 -12.24 -7.13
C THR A 139 -5.39 -13.62 -7.74
N GLY A 140 -5.48 -14.66 -6.91
CA GLY A 140 -5.43 -16.05 -7.34
C GLY A 140 -4.04 -16.47 -7.84
N ASP A 141 -4.02 -17.33 -8.85
CA ASP A 141 -2.80 -17.91 -9.43
C ASP A 141 -2.23 -17.07 -10.60
N GLU A 142 -2.81 -15.89 -10.86
CA GLU A 142 -2.33 -15.00 -11.92
C GLU A 142 -0.90 -14.54 -11.60
N THR A 143 0.02 -14.69 -12.56
CA THR A 143 1.38 -14.18 -12.42
C THR A 143 1.42 -12.66 -12.57
N GLY A 144 2.45 -12.01 -12.00
CA GLY A 144 2.63 -10.56 -12.15
C GLY A 144 2.72 -10.10 -13.61
N ALA A 145 3.30 -10.92 -14.48
CA ALA A 145 3.40 -10.64 -15.91
C ALA A 145 2.04 -10.74 -16.62
N GLU A 146 1.22 -11.72 -16.28
CA GLU A 146 -0.14 -11.86 -16.82
C GLU A 146 -1.03 -10.72 -16.36
N ASN A 147 -0.99 -10.37 -15.07
CA ASN A 147 -1.70 -9.22 -14.53
C ASN A 147 -1.27 -7.94 -15.23
N ALA A 148 0.04 -7.69 -15.37
CA ALA A 148 0.55 -6.51 -16.05
C ALA A 148 0.08 -6.46 -17.51
N LYS A 149 0.15 -7.56 -18.25
CA LYS A 149 -0.34 -7.67 -19.63
C LYS A 149 -1.83 -7.35 -19.71
N ARG A 150 -2.65 -7.94 -18.83
CA ARG A 150 -4.10 -7.72 -18.76
C ARG A 150 -4.42 -6.24 -18.47
N VAL A 151 -3.81 -5.68 -17.45
CA VAL A 151 -4.02 -4.29 -17.02
C VAL A 151 -3.54 -3.31 -18.09
N LEU A 152 -2.37 -3.54 -18.70
CA LEU A 152 -1.81 -2.69 -19.76
C LEU A 152 -2.57 -2.77 -21.09
N ALA A 153 -3.18 -3.91 -21.40
CA ALA A 153 -3.99 -4.07 -22.62
C ALA A 153 -5.34 -3.33 -22.56
N ARG A 154 -5.77 -2.89 -21.37
CA ARG A 154 -7.04 -2.18 -21.22
C ARG A 154 -7.04 -0.85 -21.97
N ARG A 155 -8.06 -0.63 -22.79
CA ARG A 155 -8.25 0.64 -23.52
C ARG A 155 -8.88 1.70 -22.60
N GLY A 156 -8.58 2.96 -22.87
CA GLY A 156 -9.10 4.11 -22.13
C GLY A 156 -8.40 4.37 -20.80
N THR A 157 -8.95 5.28 -20.02
CA THR A 157 -8.46 5.67 -18.69
C THR A 157 -9.39 5.17 -17.59
N PHE A 158 -8.88 5.09 -16.36
CA PHE A 158 -9.67 4.75 -15.18
C PHE A 158 -9.24 5.59 -13.98
N PRO A 159 -10.16 5.88 -13.05
CA PRO A 159 -9.81 6.59 -11.83
C PRO A 159 -9.01 5.66 -10.89
N LEU A 160 -8.02 6.25 -10.23
CA LEU A 160 -7.26 5.63 -9.14
C LEU A 160 -7.12 6.68 -8.04
N ARG A 161 -7.83 6.52 -6.96
CA ARG A 161 -7.83 7.47 -5.84
C ARG A 161 -6.93 6.96 -4.72
N ILE A 162 -6.07 7.85 -4.23
CA ILE A 162 -5.22 7.56 -3.07
C ILE A 162 -5.71 8.45 -1.94
N HIS A 163 -6.34 7.82 -0.93
CA HIS A 163 -6.85 8.51 0.26
C HIS A 163 -5.81 8.46 1.36
N PHE A 164 -5.27 9.60 1.72
CA PHE A 164 -4.42 9.76 2.90
C PHE A 164 -5.31 10.15 4.08
N LEU A 165 -5.51 9.21 5.00
CA LEU A 165 -6.34 9.43 6.18
C LEU A 165 -5.54 10.17 7.25
N GLU A 166 -6.23 10.64 8.30
CA GLU A 166 -5.60 11.37 9.39
C GLU A 166 -4.54 10.51 10.09
N PRO A 167 -3.29 10.98 10.22
CA PRO A 167 -2.25 10.25 10.93
C PRO A 167 -2.54 10.18 12.42
N PHE A 168 -1.94 9.20 13.11
CA PHE A 168 -2.05 9.04 14.55
C PHE A 168 -0.69 8.71 15.17
N ASP A 169 -0.54 9.00 16.47
CA ASP A 169 0.65 8.68 17.24
C ASP A 169 0.62 7.20 17.66
N PRO A 170 1.56 6.36 17.21
CA PRO A 170 1.60 4.97 17.61
C PRO A 170 1.93 4.76 19.10
N SER A 171 2.48 5.75 19.80
CA SER A 171 2.80 5.66 21.23
C SER A 171 1.55 5.60 22.13
N GLU A 172 0.40 6.00 21.61
CA GLU A 172 -0.90 5.92 22.30
C GLU A 172 -1.46 4.48 22.35
N PHE A 173 -0.82 3.52 21.68
CA PHE A 173 -1.33 2.17 21.51
C PHE A 173 -0.41 1.11 22.11
N ALA A 174 -1.01 0.05 22.67
CA ALA A 174 -0.30 -1.06 23.32
C ALA A 174 0.33 -2.02 22.29
N GLY A 175 1.37 -1.56 21.58
CA GLY A 175 2.16 -2.35 20.65
C GLY A 175 1.52 -2.53 19.26
N ARG A 176 2.26 -3.23 18.40
CA ARG A 176 1.99 -3.32 16.95
C ARG A 176 0.62 -3.88 16.58
N LYS A 177 0.02 -4.75 17.42
CA LYS A 177 -1.31 -5.30 17.14
C LYS A 177 -2.37 -4.21 17.23
N ALA A 178 -2.38 -3.46 18.35
CA ALA A 178 -3.30 -2.34 18.54
C ALA A 178 -3.10 -1.23 17.50
N ILE A 179 -1.85 -0.94 17.11
CA ILE A 179 -1.53 -0.01 16.02
C ILE A 179 -2.15 -0.48 14.69
N GLY A 180 -1.99 -1.76 14.37
CA GLY A 180 -2.56 -2.34 13.14
C GLY A 180 -4.10 -2.35 13.14
N GLU A 181 -4.72 -2.65 14.28
CA GLU A 181 -6.16 -2.62 14.48
C GLU A 181 -6.72 -1.20 14.33
N GLU A 182 -6.06 -0.20 14.91
CA GLU A 182 -6.45 1.21 14.77
C GLU A 182 -6.35 1.68 13.31
N ALA A 183 -5.26 1.38 12.63
CA ALA A 183 -5.13 1.70 11.21
C ALA A 183 -6.26 1.06 10.40
N ARG A 184 -6.53 -0.22 10.62
CA ARG A 184 -7.62 -0.96 9.95
C ARG A 184 -8.99 -0.34 10.26
N ARG A 185 -9.28 -0.03 11.52
CA ARG A 185 -10.53 0.61 11.96
C ARG A 185 -10.80 1.93 11.23
N ARG A 186 -9.74 2.72 10.97
CA ARG A 186 -9.86 3.97 10.20
C ARG A 186 -10.06 3.74 8.71
N MET A 187 -9.49 2.67 8.16
CA MET A 187 -9.55 2.34 6.73
C MET A 187 -10.86 1.68 6.32
N GLU A 188 -11.40 0.78 7.13
CA GLU A 188 -12.59 -0.03 6.80
C GLU A 188 -13.81 0.78 6.35
N PRO A 189 -14.17 1.91 6.98
CA PRO A 189 -15.36 2.66 6.55
C PRO A 189 -15.20 3.35 5.19
N VAL A 190 -13.97 3.56 4.74
CA VAL A 190 -13.69 4.33 3.50
C VAL A 190 -13.95 3.49 2.25
N LEU A 191 -13.58 2.21 2.25
CA LEU A 191 -13.70 1.33 1.09
C LEU A 191 -15.16 1.14 0.61
N PRO A 192 -16.12 0.74 1.46
CA PRO A 192 -17.51 0.55 1.03
C PRO A 192 -18.17 1.85 0.55
N ALA A 193 -17.85 2.98 1.19
CA ALA A 193 -18.39 4.28 0.81
C ALA A 193 -17.92 4.69 -0.62
N ASN A 194 -16.67 4.39 -0.95
CA ASN A 194 -16.12 4.66 -2.27
C ASN A 194 -16.71 3.76 -3.34
N LEU A 195 -16.94 2.48 -3.04
CA LEU A 195 -17.61 1.54 -3.95
C LEU A 195 -19.06 1.97 -4.25
N GLN A 196 -19.79 2.48 -3.27
CA GLN A 196 -21.14 3.01 -3.45
C GLN A 196 -21.14 4.28 -4.30
N ARG A 197 -20.20 5.21 -4.07
CA ARG A 197 -20.05 6.43 -4.88
C ARG A 197 -19.70 6.11 -6.33
N ALA A 198 -18.81 5.17 -6.58
CA ALA A 198 -18.45 4.75 -7.93
C ALA A 198 -19.65 4.18 -8.71
N LYS A 199 -20.53 3.44 -8.04
CA LYS A 199 -21.79 2.93 -8.64
C LYS A 199 -22.79 4.04 -8.93
N SER A 200 -22.88 5.07 -8.09
CA SER A 200 -23.81 6.20 -8.27
C SER A 200 -23.33 7.24 -9.28
N SER A 201 -22.03 7.42 -9.45
CA SER A 201 -21.45 8.39 -10.39
C SER A 201 -21.44 7.93 -11.85
N GLY A 202 -21.94 6.73 -12.13
CA GLY A 202 -22.09 6.23 -13.51
C GLY A 202 -20.75 5.96 -14.20
N ASP A 203 -19.68 5.69 -13.47
CA ASP A 203 -18.43 5.13 -14.00
C ASP A 203 -18.76 3.78 -14.67
N ARG A 204 -19.25 3.87 -15.91
CA ARG A 204 -19.63 2.69 -16.69
C ARG A 204 -18.39 1.86 -16.91
N VAL A 205 -18.37 0.73 -16.26
CA VAL A 205 -17.47 -0.35 -16.61
C VAL A 205 -17.84 -0.80 -18.00
N THR A 206 -17.23 -0.20 -19.03
CA THR A 206 -17.23 -0.81 -20.34
C THR A 206 -16.35 -2.03 -20.25
N GLY A 207 -16.98 -3.15 -19.85
CA GLY A 207 -16.35 -4.46 -19.90
C GLY A 207 -15.87 -4.73 -21.34
N PRO A 208 -14.86 -5.56 -21.52
CA PRO A 208 -14.48 -5.98 -22.86
C PRO A 208 -15.66 -6.72 -23.48
N HIS A 209 -16.26 -6.16 -24.52
CA HIS A 209 -17.07 -6.97 -25.43
C HIS A 209 -16.18 -8.10 -25.94
N ARG A 210 -16.71 -9.30 -25.87
CA ARG A 210 -16.11 -10.59 -26.29
C ARG A 210 -15.36 -10.49 -27.59
#